data_e34c6765c326ddc752c770230a80f587
#
_entry.id   e34c6765c326ddc752c770230a80f587
#
_cell.length_a   1.000
_cell.length_b   1.000
_cell.length_c   1.000
_cell.angle_alpha   90.00
_cell.angle_beta   90.00
_cell.angle_gamma   90.00
#
_symmetry.space_group_name_H-M   'P 1'
#
loop_
_entity.id
_entity.type
_entity.pdbx_description
1 polymer ?
#
loop_
_entity_poly.entity_id
_entity_poly.type
_entity_poly.pdbx_seq_one_letter_code
_entity_poly.pdbx_strand_id
1 'polypeptide(L)'
;MLPPMTYDSRPETFAHSQRVGELMIQLIKEALDRSTCHDRSKTEPPEVEVFNEFTPRLKELTYGSSEYKEALQGMGAGLAHHYANNRHHPEHFDYGLNGMTLVDLIEMLADWKAATERHSTGDLYKSLLINQERFKMSGQLLDILVNTAKGYGWL
;
A
#
# COMPACT_ATOMS: atom_id res chain seq x y z
N MET A 1 39.59 19.71 -44.92
CA MET A 1 38.32 20.02 -44.28
C MET A 1 38.01 18.89 -43.29
N LEU A 2 37.98 19.17 -41.97
CA LEU A 2 37.60 18.15 -41.01
C LEU A 2 36.11 17.80 -41.17
N PRO A 3 35.70 16.53 -41.09
CA PRO A 3 34.28 16.19 -41.13
C PRO A 3 33.53 16.91 -40.01
N PRO A 4 32.27 17.30 -40.22
CA PRO A 4 31.50 17.94 -39.18
C PRO A 4 31.48 17.05 -37.94
N MET A 5 31.82 17.60 -36.78
CA MET A 5 31.74 16.85 -35.50
C MET A 5 30.28 16.44 -35.30
N THR A 6 30.03 15.16 -35.38
CA THR A 6 28.70 14.62 -35.04
C THR A 6 28.53 14.71 -33.52
N TYR A 7 27.40 15.30 -33.10
CA TYR A 7 27.05 15.40 -31.68
C TYR A 7 27.01 14.01 -31.04
N ASP A 8 27.68 13.84 -29.92
CA ASP A 8 27.66 12.60 -29.13
C ASP A 8 26.80 12.80 -27.87
N SER A 9 25.59 12.22 -27.86
CA SER A 9 24.64 12.31 -26.76
C SER A 9 24.93 11.37 -25.57
N ARG A 10 25.89 10.44 -25.69
CA ARG A 10 26.19 9.43 -24.68
C ARG A 10 26.55 10.02 -23.31
N PRO A 11 27.42 11.05 -23.20
CA PRO A 11 27.74 11.64 -21.90
C PRO A 11 26.51 12.18 -21.16
N GLU A 12 25.61 12.86 -21.87
CA GLU A 12 24.37 13.39 -21.29
C GLU A 12 23.41 12.25 -20.90
N THR A 13 23.30 11.22 -21.74
CA THR A 13 22.49 10.03 -21.43
C THR A 13 22.99 9.34 -20.18
N PHE A 14 24.29 9.17 -20.00
CA PHE A 14 24.85 8.55 -18.78
C PHE A 14 24.59 9.42 -17.54
N ALA A 15 24.81 10.72 -17.63
CA ALA A 15 24.54 11.64 -16.52
C ALA A 15 23.05 11.63 -16.12
N HIS A 16 22.14 11.64 -17.10
CA HIS A 16 20.69 11.53 -16.87
C HIS A 16 20.34 10.19 -16.20
N SER A 17 20.83 9.07 -16.73
CA SER A 17 20.56 7.73 -16.18
C SER A 17 21.07 7.59 -14.74
N GLN A 18 22.27 8.12 -14.43
CA GLN A 18 22.77 8.16 -13.07
C GLN A 18 21.84 8.96 -12.15
N ARG A 19 21.39 10.14 -12.60
CA ARG A 19 20.50 10.97 -11.79
C ARG A 19 19.14 10.30 -11.55
N VAL A 20 18.56 9.64 -12.55
CA VAL A 20 17.34 8.84 -12.39
C VAL A 20 17.54 7.75 -11.35
N GLY A 21 18.67 7.03 -11.40
CA GLY A 21 18.99 6.00 -10.41
C GLY A 21 19.05 6.55 -8.99
N GLU A 22 19.71 7.69 -8.77
CA GLU A 22 19.78 8.36 -7.46
C GLU A 22 18.40 8.71 -6.91
N LEU A 23 17.51 9.24 -7.77
CA LEU A 23 16.14 9.58 -7.37
C LEU A 23 15.29 8.34 -7.04
N MET A 24 15.42 7.28 -7.84
CA MET A 24 14.76 5.99 -7.55
C MET A 24 15.21 5.40 -6.22
N ILE A 25 16.51 5.48 -5.90
CA ILE A 25 17.04 4.98 -4.63
C ILE A 25 16.42 5.70 -3.43
N GLN A 26 16.09 7.00 -3.54
CA GLN A 26 15.41 7.72 -2.44
C GLN A 26 14.02 7.12 -2.15
N LEU A 27 13.22 6.83 -3.19
CA LEU A 27 11.90 6.20 -3.03
C LEU A 27 12.01 4.78 -2.48
N ILE A 28 13.01 4.01 -2.96
CA ILE A 28 13.24 2.63 -2.49
C ILE A 28 13.65 2.63 -1.01
N LYS A 29 14.52 3.55 -0.58
CA LYS A 29 14.90 3.67 0.84
C LYS A 29 13.69 3.95 1.73
N GLU A 30 12.83 4.90 1.36
CA GLU A 30 11.60 5.14 2.11
C GLU A 30 10.74 3.89 2.21
N ALA A 31 10.54 3.16 1.10
CA ALA A 31 9.76 1.93 1.09
C ALA A 31 10.39 0.84 1.99
N LEU A 32 11.71 0.70 2.00
CA LEU A 32 12.43 -0.23 2.88
C LEU A 32 12.28 0.14 4.36
N ASP A 33 12.47 1.41 4.71
CA ASP A 33 12.30 1.89 6.08
C ASP A 33 10.89 1.59 6.59
N ARG A 34 9.86 1.85 5.76
CA ARG A 34 8.46 1.58 6.09
C ARG A 34 8.17 0.09 6.23
N SER A 35 8.80 -0.77 5.42
CA SER A 35 8.64 -2.22 5.53
C SER A 35 9.09 -2.78 6.88
N THR A 36 10.05 -2.11 7.55
CA THR A 36 10.55 -2.54 8.86
C THR A 36 9.72 -2.05 10.04
N CYS A 37 8.85 -1.04 9.82
CA CYS A 37 8.01 -0.45 10.86
C CYS A 37 6.50 -0.57 10.55
N HIS A 38 6.13 -1.30 9.49
CA HIS A 38 4.74 -1.55 9.12
C HIS A 38 3.94 -2.06 10.33
N ASP A 39 2.80 -1.42 10.59
CA ASP A 39 1.88 -1.80 11.68
C ASP A 39 2.50 -1.83 13.09
N ARG A 40 3.65 -1.23 13.29
CA ARG A 40 4.33 -1.26 14.60
C ARG A 40 3.46 -0.73 15.73
N SER A 41 2.60 0.24 15.45
CA SER A 41 1.67 0.79 16.43
C SER A 41 0.73 -0.25 17.03
N LYS A 42 0.40 -1.35 16.30
CA LYS A 42 -0.42 -2.46 16.80
C LYS A 42 0.24 -3.24 17.95
N THR A 43 1.52 -3.07 18.16
CA THR A 43 2.26 -3.78 19.24
C THR A 43 2.33 -3.00 20.55
N GLU A 44 1.77 -1.79 20.58
CA GLU A 44 1.84 -0.87 21.72
C GLU A 44 0.43 -0.32 22.05
N PRO A 45 0.19 0.13 23.33
CA PRO A 45 -1.06 0.81 23.67
C PRO A 45 -1.24 2.12 22.86
N PRO A 46 -2.45 2.51 22.50
CA PRO A 46 -3.75 1.88 22.86
C PRO A 46 -4.21 0.79 21.88
N GLU A 47 -3.43 0.43 20.86
CA GLU A 47 -3.86 -0.48 19.81
C GLU A 47 -3.77 -1.95 20.23
N VAL A 48 -2.71 -2.34 20.94
CA VAL A 48 -2.43 -3.76 21.23
C VAL A 48 -3.61 -4.48 21.92
N GLU A 49 -4.27 -3.84 22.87
CA GLU A 49 -5.40 -4.41 23.58
C GLU A 49 -6.60 -4.64 22.64
N VAL A 50 -6.89 -3.62 21.83
CA VAL A 50 -8.01 -3.67 20.86
C VAL A 50 -7.75 -4.72 19.79
N PHE A 51 -6.53 -4.77 19.23
CA PHE A 51 -6.19 -5.75 18.20
C PHE A 51 -6.12 -7.17 18.78
N ASN A 52 -5.70 -7.37 20.03
CA ASN A 52 -5.74 -8.67 20.70
C ASN A 52 -7.18 -9.20 20.85
N GLU A 53 -8.14 -8.32 21.17
CA GLU A 53 -9.55 -8.69 21.29
C GLU A 53 -10.19 -8.99 19.92
N PHE A 54 -9.99 -8.13 18.93
CA PHE A 54 -10.76 -8.20 17.69
C PHE A 54 -10.12 -9.06 16.59
N THR A 55 -8.79 -9.22 16.57
CA THR A 55 -8.11 -10.01 15.52
C THR A 55 -8.61 -11.44 15.40
N PRO A 56 -8.82 -12.21 16.49
CA PRO A 56 -9.36 -13.56 16.39
C PRO A 56 -10.75 -13.60 15.75
N ARG A 57 -11.62 -12.64 16.09
CA ARG A 57 -12.97 -12.54 15.54
C ARG A 57 -12.95 -12.21 14.04
N LEU A 58 -12.12 -11.23 13.64
CA LEU A 58 -12.00 -10.82 12.23
C LEU A 58 -11.48 -11.95 11.33
N LYS A 59 -10.65 -12.85 11.85
CA LYS A 59 -10.14 -14.01 11.09
C LYS A 59 -11.23 -15.00 10.70
N GLU A 60 -12.30 -15.09 11.46
CA GLU A 60 -13.43 -16.01 11.24
C GLU A 60 -14.49 -15.40 10.31
N LEU A 61 -14.44 -14.11 10.04
CA LEU A 61 -15.43 -13.37 9.26
C LEU A 61 -15.00 -13.20 7.81
N THR A 62 -15.99 -13.20 6.91
CA THR A 62 -15.75 -12.90 5.49
C THR A 62 -15.41 -11.43 5.32
N TYR A 63 -14.27 -11.12 4.70
CA TYR A 63 -13.85 -9.75 4.43
C TYR A 63 -14.92 -8.96 3.68
N GLY A 64 -15.26 -7.79 4.21
CA GLY A 64 -16.26 -6.88 3.63
C GLY A 64 -17.72 -7.23 3.95
N SER A 65 -18.01 -8.34 4.68
CA SER A 65 -19.38 -8.65 5.14
C SER A 65 -19.89 -7.63 6.15
N SER A 66 -21.21 -7.66 6.44
CA SER A 66 -21.83 -6.81 7.47
C SER A 66 -21.22 -7.05 8.84
N GLU A 67 -21.02 -8.33 9.21
CA GLU A 67 -20.44 -8.76 10.47
C GLU A 67 -18.98 -8.30 10.61
N TYR A 68 -18.23 -8.34 9.50
CA TYR A 68 -16.86 -7.82 9.47
C TYR A 68 -16.83 -6.30 9.72
N LYS A 69 -17.73 -5.55 9.09
CA LYS A 69 -17.86 -4.10 9.28
C LYS A 69 -18.27 -3.74 10.71
N GLU A 70 -19.20 -4.48 11.30
CA GLU A 70 -19.60 -4.32 12.70
C GLU A 70 -18.46 -4.58 13.67
N ALA A 71 -17.66 -5.64 13.42
CA ALA A 71 -16.47 -5.91 14.22
C ALA A 71 -15.45 -4.77 14.14
N LEU A 72 -15.20 -4.21 12.94
CA LEU A 72 -14.34 -3.02 12.78
C LEU A 72 -14.88 -1.80 13.53
N GLN A 73 -16.20 -1.56 13.50
CA GLN A 73 -16.81 -0.48 14.27
C GLN A 73 -16.61 -0.68 15.78
N GLY A 74 -16.66 -1.93 16.26
CA GLY A 74 -16.39 -2.27 17.65
C GLY A 74 -14.97 -1.93 18.12
N MET A 75 -13.99 -1.88 17.22
CA MET A 75 -12.61 -1.49 17.54
C MET A 75 -12.47 -0.01 17.90
N GLY A 76 -13.42 0.85 17.50
CA GLY A 76 -13.58 2.23 17.94
C GLY A 76 -12.28 3.06 17.91
N ALA A 77 -11.89 3.60 19.08
CA ALA A 77 -10.75 4.49 19.21
C ALA A 77 -9.40 3.81 18.85
N GLY A 78 -9.26 2.50 19.07
CA GLY A 78 -8.04 1.76 18.69
C GLY A 78 -7.82 1.74 17.18
N LEU A 79 -8.87 1.52 16.40
CA LEU A 79 -8.80 1.56 14.95
C LEU A 79 -8.57 3.00 14.44
N ALA A 80 -9.22 3.99 15.05
CA ALA A 80 -8.98 5.39 14.71
C ALA A 80 -7.53 5.82 14.97
N HIS A 81 -6.95 5.40 16.10
CA HIS A 81 -5.53 5.63 16.40
C HIS A 81 -4.63 4.95 15.36
N HIS A 82 -4.96 3.72 14.96
CA HIS A 82 -4.22 2.98 13.94
C HIS A 82 -4.18 3.74 12.61
N TYR A 83 -5.33 4.19 12.11
CA TYR A 83 -5.40 4.96 10.88
C TYR A 83 -4.65 6.29 10.97
N ALA A 84 -4.71 6.97 12.10
CA ALA A 84 -3.98 8.22 12.30
C ALA A 84 -2.45 8.06 12.26
N ASN A 85 -1.93 6.88 12.60
CA ASN A 85 -0.49 6.62 12.70
C ASN A 85 0.09 5.79 11.54
N ASN A 86 -0.75 5.27 10.64
CA ASN A 86 -0.31 4.37 9.57
C ASN A 86 -0.74 4.87 8.19
N ARG A 87 0.21 5.40 7.44
CA ARG A 87 -0.01 6.08 6.15
C ARG A 87 -0.44 5.16 5.00
N HIS A 88 -0.30 3.85 5.13
CA HIS A 88 -0.77 2.89 4.14
C HIS A 88 -2.30 2.72 4.13
N HIS A 89 -3.00 3.36 5.06
CA HIS A 89 -4.46 3.41 5.08
C HIS A 89 -4.98 4.70 4.43
N PRO A 90 -5.90 4.62 3.45
CA PRO A 90 -6.53 5.81 2.88
C PRO A 90 -7.22 6.70 3.92
N GLU A 91 -7.71 6.11 5.02
CA GLU A 91 -8.34 6.82 6.15
C GLU A 91 -7.38 7.73 6.92
N HIS A 92 -6.08 7.58 6.72
CA HIS A 92 -5.07 8.50 7.28
C HIS A 92 -5.19 9.91 6.71
N PHE A 93 -5.69 10.04 5.49
CA PHE A 93 -5.67 11.29 4.73
C PHE A 93 -7.06 11.90 4.63
N ASP A 94 -7.15 13.23 4.76
CA ASP A 94 -8.42 13.98 4.58
C ASP A 94 -9.05 13.75 3.20
N TYR A 95 -8.21 13.51 2.19
CA TYR A 95 -8.65 13.25 0.81
C TYR A 95 -8.55 11.77 0.40
N GLY A 96 -8.44 10.85 1.36
CA GLY A 96 -8.32 9.42 1.11
C GLY A 96 -7.16 9.09 0.17
N LEU A 97 -7.41 8.26 -0.85
CA LEU A 97 -6.40 7.86 -1.85
C LEU A 97 -5.72 9.05 -2.53
N ASN A 98 -6.41 10.17 -2.71
CA ASN A 98 -5.83 11.35 -3.36
C ASN A 98 -4.76 12.05 -2.49
N GLY A 99 -4.69 11.76 -1.21
CA GLY A 99 -3.63 12.25 -0.30
C GLY A 99 -2.40 11.36 -0.24
N MET A 100 -2.45 10.16 -0.82
CA MET A 100 -1.39 9.15 -0.74
C MET A 100 -0.25 9.43 -1.73
N THR A 101 0.97 9.06 -1.34
CA THR A 101 2.13 8.99 -2.22
C THR A 101 2.24 7.62 -2.89
N LEU A 102 3.13 7.46 -3.88
CA LEU A 102 3.42 6.15 -4.48
C LEU A 102 3.93 5.14 -3.45
N VAL A 103 4.72 5.58 -2.46
CA VAL A 103 5.22 4.70 -1.40
C VAL A 103 4.09 4.25 -0.47
N ASP A 104 3.13 5.13 -0.15
CA ASP A 104 1.92 4.76 0.58
C ASP A 104 1.12 3.69 -0.18
N LEU A 105 0.98 3.82 -1.50
CA LEU A 105 0.29 2.85 -2.35
C LEU A 105 1.01 1.49 -2.43
N ILE A 106 2.34 1.49 -2.48
CA ILE A 106 3.14 0.24 -2.46
C ILE A 106 2.88 -0.51 -1.16
N GLU A 107 2.96 0.18 -0.01
CA GLU A 107 2.73 -0.43 1.30
C GLU A 107 1.28 -0.90 1.45
N MET A 108 0.30 -0.10 1.03
CA MET A 108 -1.12 -0.47 1.02
C MET A 108 -1.37 -1.75 0.20
N LEU A 109 -0.83 -1.85 -1.01
CA LEU A 109 -1.01 -3.04 -1.85
C LEU A 109 -0.37 -4.28 -1.23
N ALA A 110 0.82 -4.13 -0.65
CA ALA A 110 1.52 -5.21 0.04
C ALA A 110 0.74 -5.68 1.29
N ASP A 111 0.18 -4.75 2.07
CA ASP A 111 -0.67 -5.08 3.22
C ASP A 111 -1.93 -5.83 2.79
N TRP A 112 -2.63 -5.37 1.75
CA TRP A 112 -3.81 -6.08 1.23
C TRP A 112 -3.46 -7.48 0.72
N LYS A 113 -2.32 -7.65 0.04
CA LYS A 113 -1.84 -8.98 -0.36
C LYS A 113 -1.59 -9.87 0.84
N ALA A 114 -0.83 -9.41 1.82
CA ALA A 114 -0.53 -10.15 3.03
C ALA A 114 -1.81 -10.51 3.83
N ALA A 115 -2.79 -9.61 3.86
CA ALA A 115 -4.09 -9.87 4.50
C ALA A 115 -4.84 -11.02 3.81
N THR A 116 -4.81 -11.10 2.47
CA THR A 116 -5.46 -12.22 1.75
C THR A 116 -4.80 -13.57 2.04
N GLU A 117 -3.51 -13.61 2.34
CA GLU A 117 -2.78 -14.86 2.64
C GLU A 117 -3.13 -15.46 4.01
N ARG A 118 -3.81 -14.70 4.88
CA ARG A 118 -4.27 -15.19 6.19
C ARG A 118 -5.51 -16.11 6.10
N HIS A 119 -6.15 -16.17 4.94
CA HIS A 119 -7.37 -16.93 4.72
C HIS A 119 -7.20 -17.91 3.56
N SER A 120 -7.67 -19.14 3.73
CA SER A 120 -7.62 -20.16 2.68
C SER A 120 -8.39 -19.80 1.41
N THR A 121 -9.35 -18.88 1.52
CA THR A 121 -10.17 -18.35 0.42
C THR A 121 -9.79 -16.93 0.03
N GLY A 122 -8.64 -16.46 0.50
CA GLY A 122 -8.19 -15.10 0.23
C GLY A 122 -7.91 -14.89 -1.26
N ASP A 123 -8.39 -13.76 -1.79
CA ASP A 123 -8.32 -13.42 -3.21
C ASP A 123 -8.03 -11.93 -3.33
N LEU A 124 -6.80 -11.61 -3.76
CA LEU A 124 -6.38 -10.21 -3.87
C LEU A 124 -7.21 -9.44 -4.90
N TYR A 125 -7.60 -10.08 -6.03
CA TYR A 125 -8.40 -9.38 -7.04
C TYR A 125 -9.78 -8.98 -6.50
N LYS A 126 -10.44 -9.88 -5.79
CA LYS A 126 -11.71 -9.54 -5.10
C LYS A 126 -11.51 -8.45 -4.04
N SER A 127 -10.41 -8.51 -3.28
CA SER A 127 -10.07 -7.47 -2.31
C SER A 127 -9.90 -6.11 -2.97
N LEU A 128 -9.20 -6.05 -4.12
CA LEU A 128 -9.02 -4.83 -4.90
C LEU A 128 -10.35 -4.24 -5.37
N LEU A 129 -11.28 -5.07 -5.85
CA LEU A 129 -12.61 -4.61 -6.28
C LEU A 129 -13.45 -4.08 -5.11
N ILE A 130 -13.44 -4.75 -3.96
CA ILE A 130 -14.11 -4.28 -2.73
C ILE A 130 -13.54 -2.93 -2.29
N ASN A 131 -12.22 -2.79 -2.31
CA ASN A 131 -11.56 -1.54 -1.92
C ASN A 131 -11.72 -0.43 -2.97
N GLN A 132 -11.86 -0.77 -4.25
CA GLN A 132 -12.24 0.20 -5.28
C GLN A 132 -13.56 0.89 -4.94
N GLU A 133 -14.59 0.11 -4.59
CA GLU A 133 -15.88 0.66 -4.17
C GLU A 133 -15.79 1.44 -2.86
N ARG A 134 -15.07 0.88 -1.87
CA ARG A 134 -14.92 1.48 -0.53
C ARG A 134 -14.28 2.87 -0.59
N PHE A 135 -13.19 3.00 -1.35
CA PHE A 135 -12.36 4.21 -1.40
C PHE A 135 -12.60 5.06 -2.65
N LYS A 136 -13.58 4.70 -3.48
CA LYS A 136 -13.86 5.38 -4.76
C LYS A 136 -12.63 5.47 -5.65
N MET A 137 -11.86 4.37 -5.70
CA MET A 137 -10.64 4.27 -6.47
C MET A 137 -10.93 4.43 -7.97
N SER A 138 -10.12 5.25 -8.66
CA SER A 138 -10.22 5.39 -10.12
C SER A 138 -9.89 4.07 -10.84
N GLY A 139 -10.48 3.84 -12.01
CA GLY A 139 -10.15 2.68 -12.83
C GLY A 139 -8.66 2.62 -13.19
N GLN A 140 -8.04 3.77 -13.46
CA GLN A 140 -6.61 3.83 -13.77
C GLN A 140 -5.74 3.36 -12.60
N LEU A 141 -6.05 3.76 -11.37
CA LEU A 141 -5.31 3.30 -10.20
C LEU A 141 -5.52 1.80 -9.97
N LEU A 142 -6.77 1.32 -10.09
CA LEU A 142 -7.04 -0.12 -10.02
C LEU A 142 -6.20 -0.91 -11.02
N ASP A 143 -6.16 -0.48 -12.30
CA ASP A 143 -5.38 -1.14 -13.34
C ASP A 143 -3.89 -1.18 -13.01
N ILE A 144 -3.33 -0.09 -12.45
CA ILE A 144 -1.93 -0.03 -12.00
C ILE A 144 -1.67 -1.07 -10.89
N LEU A 145 -2.55 -1.14 -9.87
CA LEU A 145 -2.42 -2.10 -8.78
C LEU A 145 -2.56 -3.55 -9.27
N VAL A 146 -3.52 -3.83 -10.15
CA VAL A 146 -3.71 -5.15 -10.78
C VAL A 146 -2.50 -5.55 -11.61
N ASN A 147 -1.97 -4.64 -12.44
CA ASN A 147 -0.79 -4.92 -13.26
C ASN A 147 0.46 -5.16 -12.40
N THR A 148 0.61 -4.40 -11.31
CA THR A 148 1.67 -4.63 -10.33
C THR A 148 1.55 -6.01 -9.70
N ALA A 149 0.38 -6.37 -9.19
CA ALA A 149 0.14 -7.67 -8.58
C ALA A 149 0.38 -8.83 -9.55
N LYS A 150 -0.03 -8.72 -10.82
CA LYS A 150 0.27 -9.69 -11.88
C LYS A 150 1.77 -9.82 -12.12
N GLY A 151 2.48 -8.72 -12.20
CA GLY A 151 3.93 -8.70 -12.42
C GLY A 151 4.74 -9.45 -11.35
N TYR A 152 4.22 -9.50 -10.12
CA TYR A 152 4.81 -10.24 -9.00
C TYR A 152 4.19 -11.63 -8.77
N GLY A 153 3.23 -12.08 -9.60
CA GLY A 153 2.57 -13.37 -9.41
C GLY A 153 1.68 -13.44 -8.17
N TRP A 154 1.09 -12.30 -7.76
CA TRP A 154 0.20 -12.21 -6.59
C TRP A 154 -1.27 -12.47 -6.91
N LEU A 155 -1.61 -12.52 -8.20
CA LEU A 155 -2.93 -12.84 -8.74
C LEU A 155 -2.91 -14.19 -9.45
#